data_2d407b95998992d0a40c6787fbddddad
#
_entry.id   2d407b95998992d0a40c6787fbddddad
#
_cell.length_a   1.000
_cell.length_b   1.000
_cell.length_c   1.000
_cell.angle_alpha   90.00
_cell.angle_beta   90.00
_cell.angle_gamma   90.00
#
_symmetry.space_group_name_H-M   'P 1'
#
loop_
_entity.id
_entity.type
_entity.pdbx_description
1 polymer ?
#
loop_
_entity_poly.entity_id
_entity_poly.type
_entity_poly.pdbx_seq_one_letter_code
_entity_poly.pdbx_strand_id
1 'polypeptide(L)'
;ILTFVFGLEPTSPPIDVMLMIVAVIAAASCMQAAGGLDLMVKWAEKLLRKNPSKITLLSPLVTYIFTFIAGTGHVAYSVLPVIAEVATETKIRPERPLGIAVIASQQAITASPISAATVALLSMLSGHNISLMDILMISVPCTLIGVLVGAFCSLHVGKELAEDPEYLRRVANEEFTSDKYRAKGVENHHAALLSVIIFIAATIGIVLFGS
;
A
#
# COMPACT_ATOMS: atom_id res chain seq x y z
N ILE A 1 5.30 29.29 15.68
CA ILE A 1 5.66 30.33 14.70
C ILE A 1 4.39 31.00 14.19
N LEU A 2 3.41 30.28 13.59
CA LEU A 2 2.19 30.85 13.02
C LEU A 2 1.41 31.70 14.04
N THR A 3 1.27 31.20 15.27
CA THR A 3 0.57 31.92 16.36
C THR A 3 1.33 33.17 16.81
N PHE A 4 2.66 33.06 17.00
CA PHE A 4 3.45 34.16 17.55
C PHE A 4 3.87 35.21 16.50
N VAL A 5 4.07 34.81 15.25
CA VAL A 5 4.52 35.71 14.17
C VAL A 5 3.35 36.31 13.41
N PHE A 6 2.31 35.53 13.15
CA PHE A 6 1.16 35.96 12.35
C PHE A 6 -0.10 36.26 13.17
N GLY A 7 -0.05 36.10 14.49
CA GLY A 7 -1.20 36.38 15.36
C GLY A 7 -2.42 35.47 15.15
N LEU A 8 -2.21 34.28 14.53
CA LEU A 8 -3.29 33.33 14.29
C LEU A 8 -3.72 32.69 15.62
N GLU A 9 -5.00 32.64 15.90
CA GLU A 9 -5.51 31.96 17.07
C GLU A 9 -5.32 30.44 16.93
N PRO A 10 -4.81 29.75 17.98
CA PRO A 10 -4.69 28.31 17.95
C PRO A 10 -6.09 27.69 17.94
N THR A 11 -6.37 26.90 16.89
CA THR A 11 -7.61 26.10 16.83
C THR A 11 -7.52 24.93 17.81
N SER A 12 -8.67 24.53 18.39
CA SER A 12 -8.73 23.31 19.20
C SER A 12 -8.31 22.10 18.38
N PRO A 13 -7.48 21.20 18.92
CA PRO A 13 -7.10 19.98 18.20
C PRO A 13 -8.35 19.13 17.91
N PRO A 14 -8.48 18.52 16.73
CA PRO A 14 -9.60 17.67 16.35
C PRO A 14 -9.50 16.31 17.06
N ILE A 15 -9.93 16.26 18.33
CA ILE A 15 -9.75 15.10 19.20
C ILE A 15 -10.44 13.86 18.63
N ASP A 16 -11.63 14.00 18.06
CA ASP A 16 -12.38 12.89 17.47
C ASP A 16 -11.61 12.23 16.31
N VAL A 17 -11.02 13.05 15.44
CA VAL A 17 -10.17 12.57 14.34
C VAL A 17 -8.91 11.87 14.88
N MET A 18 -8.29 12.44 15.91
CA MET A 18 -7.10 11.83 16.54
C MET A 18 -7.44 10.48 17.16
N LEU A 19 -8.57 10.34 17.86
CA LEU A 19 -9.01 9.08 18.44
C LEU A 19 -9.33 8.03 17.38
N MET A 20 -10.00 8.41 16.29
CA MET A 20 -10.24 7.51 15.16
C MET A 20 -8.93 7.00 14.54
N ILE A 21 -7.97 7.88 14.29
CA ILE A 21 -6.67 7.51 13.74
C ILE A 21 -5.93 6.55 14.67
N VAL A 22 -5.91 6.83 15.98
CA VAL A 22 -5.28 5.96 16.99
C VAL A 22 -5.94 4.58 17.01
N ALA A 23 -7.28 4.51 16.97
CA ALA A 23 -8.01 3.25 16.95
C ALA A 23 -7.67 2.40 15.71
N VAL A 24 -7.61 3.02 14.53
CA VAL A 24 -7.24 2.33 13.28
C VAL A 24 -5.78 1.84 13.31
N ILE A 25 -4.85 2.67 13.79
CA ILE A 25 -3.44 2.27 13.92
C ILE A 25 -3.31 1.11 14.91
N ALA A 26 -4.01 1.15 16.04
CA ALA A 26 -4.00 0.07 17.02
C ALA A 26 -4.54 -1.24 16.42
N ALA A 27 -5.67 -1.20 15.69
CA ALA A 27 -6.23 -2.37 15.02
C ALA A 27 -5.27 -2.94 13.96
N ALA A 28 -4.66 -2.10 13.14
CA ALA A 28 -3.66 -2.51 12.15
C ALA A 28 -2.41 -3.12 12.80
N SER A 29 -1.96 -2.56 13.93
CA SER A 29 -0.83 -3.10 14.69
C SER A 29 -1.15 -4.47 15.31
N CYS A 30 -2.37 -4.68 15.79
CA CYS A 30 -2.84 -5.99 16.27
C CYS A 30 -2.86 -7.03 15.15
N MET A 31 -3.35 -6.67 13.97
CA MET A 31 -3.32 -7.53 12.78
C MET A 31 -1.88 -7.90 12.42
N GLN A 32 -0.97 -6.93 12.43
CA GLN A 32 0.45 -7.15 12.14
C GLN A 32 1.10 -8.07 13.19
N ALA A 33 0.87 -7.83 14.47
CA ALA A 33 1.40 -8.66 15.55
C ALA A 33 0.88 -10.11 15.50
N ALA A 34 -0.34 -10.33 15.01
CA ALA A 34 -0.91 -11.65 14.78
C ALA A 34 -0.39 -12.35 13.51
N GLY A 35 0.53 -11.72 12.74
CA GLY A 35 1.09 -12.25 11.49
C GLY A 35 0.21 -12.06 10.26
N GLY A 36 -0.87 -11.26 10.35
CA GLY A 36 -1.77 -10.99 9.24
C GLY A 36 -1.07 -10.32 8.06
N LEU A 37 -0.15 -9.39 8.34
CA LEU A 37 0.64 -8.75 7.29
C LEU A 37 1.55 -9.76 6.56
N ASP A 38 2.23 -10.65 7.28
CA ASP A 38 3.08 -11.68 6.68
C ASP A 38 2.28 -12.65 5.81
N LEU A 39 1.05 -12.96 6.21
CA LEU A 39 0.13 -13.75 5.40
C LEU A 39 -0.26 -13.04 4.10
N MET A 40 -0.57 -11.75 4.15
CA MET A 40 -0.86 -10.93 2.96
C MET A 40 0.36 -10.88 2.03
N VAL A 41 1.58 -10.71 2.57
CA VAL A 41 2.82 -10.73 1.78
C VAL A 41 3.01 -12.08 1.08
N LYS A 42 2.74 -13.21 1.74
CA LYS A 42 2.76 -14.54 1.10
C LYS A 42 1.75 -14.68 -0.03
N TRP A 43 0.56 -14.10 0.13
CA TRP A 43 -0.42 -14.10 -0.96
C TRP A 43 0.05 -13.25 -2.14
N ALA A 44 0.66 -12.09 -1.87
CA ALA A 44 1.28 -11.25 -2.89
C ALA A 44 2.38 -12.02 -3.64
N GLU A 45 3.30 -12.65 -2.92
CA GLU A 45 4.38 -13.44 -3.48
C GLU A 45 3.84 -14.55 -4.41
N LYS A 46 2.87 -15.32 -3.92
CA LYS A 46 2.24 -16.39 -4.71
C LYS A 46 1.59 -15.86 -6.00
N LEU A 47 0.93 -14.71 -5.93
CA LEU A 47 0.28 -14.10 -7.10
C LEU A 47 1.31 -13.56 -8.10
N LEU A 48 2.34 -12.87 -7.62
CA LEU A 48 3.40 -12.29 -8.45
C LEU A 48 4.23 -13.38 -9.14
N ARG A 49 4.62 -14.43 -8.39
CA ARG A 49 5.38 -15.57 -8.94
C ARG A 49 4.57 -16.41 -9.94
N LYS A 50 3.23 -16.41 -9.84
CA LYS A 50 2.38 -17.10 -10.81
C LYS A 50 2.36 -16.44 -12.20
N ASN A 51 2.54 -15.13 -12.26
CA ASN A 51 2.50 -14.36 -13.51
C ASN A 51 3.67 -13.37 -13.59
N PRO A 52 4.91 -13.84 -13.58
CA PRO A 52 6.09 -13.00 -13.45
C PRO A 52 6.28 -12.02 -14.62
N SER A 53 5.91 -12.43 -15.84
CA SER A 53 5.98 -11.57 -17.04
C SER A 53 5.10 -10.32 -16.96
N LYS A 54 4.08 -10.32 -16.10
CA LYS A 54 3.15 -9.19 -15.89
C LYS A 54 3.41 -8.43 -14.61
N ILE A 55 4.59 -8.59 -14.02
CA ILE A 55 4.89 -8.03 -12.71
C ILE A 55 4.72 -6.51 -12.65
N THR A 56 5.07 -5.79 -13.71
CA THR A 56 4.92 -4.33 -13.78
C THR A 56 3.45 -3.88 -13.69
N LEU A 57 2.50 -4.71 -14.15
CA LEU A 57 1.07 -4.43 -14.04
C LEU A 57 0.45 -5.00 -12.76
N LEU A 58 0.95 -6.15 -12.27
CA LEU A 58 0.41 -6.81 -11.09
C LEU A 58 0.90 -6.18 -9.79
N SER A 59 2.15 -5.73 -9.74
CA SER A 59 2.73 -5.14 -8.52
C SER A 59 1.95 -3.92 -8.02
N PRO A 60 1.58 -2.93 -8.85
CA PRO A 60 0.80 -1.80 -8.39
C PRO A 60 -0.61 -2.19 -7.92
N LEU A 61 -1.25 -3.17 -8.56
CA LEU A 61 -2.57 -3.65 -8.12
C LEU A 61 -2.50 -4.33 -6.75
N VAL A 62 -1.49 -5.17 -6.54
CA VAL A 62 -1.28 -5.86 -5.26
C VAL A 62 -0.99 -4.84 -4.15
N THR A 63 -0.07 -3.91 -4.36
CA THR A 63 0.26 -2.89 -3.37
C THR A 63 -0.90 -1.93 -3.12
N TYR A 64 -1.67 -1.59 -4.17
CA TYR A 64 -2.88 -0.79 -4.02
C TYR A 64 -3.91 -1.48 -3.11
N ILE A 65 -4.27 -2.73 -3.43
CA ILE A 65 -5.27 -3.49 -2.65
C ILE A 65 -4.82 -3.65 -1.19
N PHE A 66 -3.55 -3.98 -0.97
CA PHE A 66 -3.04 -4.18 0.38
C PHE A 66 -3.02 -2.89 1.19
N THR A 67 -2.57 -1.79 0.58
CA THR A 67 -2.58 -0.47 1.22
C THR A 67 -4.00 0.04 1.44
N PHE A 68 -4.90 -0.19 0.49
CA PHE A 68 -6.33 0.15 0.63
C PHE A 68 -6.96 -0.55 1.84
N ILE A 69 -6.73 -1.86 1.98
CA ILE A 69 -7.24 -2.65 3.12
C ILE A 69 -6.59 -2.21 4.43
N ALA A 70 -5.28 -2.01 4.45
CA ALA A 70 -4.55 -1.67 5.67
C ALA A 70 -4.66 -0.19 6.09
N GLY A 71 -5.08 0.70 5.19
CA GLY A 71 -5.19 2.16 5.43
C GLY A 71 -3.85 2.88 5.60
N THR A 72 -2.72 2.20 5.37
CA THR A 72 -1.38 2.73 5.57
C THR A 72 -0.39 2.24 4.52
N GLY A 73 0.48 3.14 4.05
CA GLY A 73 1.51 2.82 3.06
C GLY A 73 2.65 1.91 3.57
N HIS A 74 2.76 1.71 4.88
CA HIS A 74 3.81 0.85 5.44
C HIS A 74 3.73 -0.60 4.96
N VAL A 75 2.55 -1.08 4.60
CA VAL A 75 2.33 -2.42 4.04
C VAL A 75 3.10 -2.62 2.74
N ALA A 76 3.25 -1.57 1.92
CA ALA A 76 4.02 -1.64 0.69
C ALA A 76 5.47 -2.05 0.94
N TYR A 77 6.11 -1.56 2.01
CA TYR A 77 7.50 -1.90 2.33
C TYR A 77 7.73 -3.40 2.52
N SER A 78 6.71 -4.14 2.94
CA SER A 78 6.80 -5.59 3.11
C SER A 78 6.65 -6.35 1.77
N VAL A 79 6.02 -5.74 0.77
CA VAL A 79 5.79 -6.33 -0.56
C VAL A 79 6.88 -5.95 -1.55
N LEU A 80 7.48 -4.75 -1.43
CA LEU A 80 8.52 -4.26 -2.35
C LEU A 80 9.70 -5.21 -2.51
N PRO A 81 10.26 -5.84 -1.46
CA PRO A 81 11.34 -6.82 -1.61
C PRO A 81 10.95 -8.00 -2.49
N VAL A 82 9.73 -8.52 -2.34
CA VAL A 82 9.21 -9.62 -3.17
C VAL A 82 9.08 -9.19 -4.64
N ILE A 83 8.60 -7.97 -4.88
CA ILE A 83 8.52 -7.41 -6.24
C ILE A 83 9.91 -7.31 -6.87
N ALA A 84 10.90 -6.83 -6.11
CA ALA A 84 12.28 -6.70 -6.58
C ALA A 84 12.87 -8.07 -6.95
N GLU A 85 12.69 -9.07 -6.08
CA GLU A 85 13.18 -10.44 -6.30
C GLU A 85 12.58 -11.05 -7.57
N VAL A 86 11.23 -11.05 -7.69
CA VAL A 86 10.56 -11.62 -8.86
C VAL A 86 10.90 -10.87 -10.15
N ALA A 87 11.05 -9.54 -10.11
CA ALA A 87 11.46 -8.75 -11.26
C ALA A 87 12.88 -9.13 -11.72
N THR A 88 13.80 -9.29 -10.77
CA THR A 88 15.19 -9.68 -11.06
C THR A 88 15.27 -11.09 -11.63
N GLU A 89 14.56 -12.06 -11.05
CA GLU A 89 14.46 -13.44 -11.53
C GLU A 89 13.97 -13.52 -12.98
N THR A 90 13.03 -12.64 -13.34
CA THR A 90 12.45 -12.60 -14.70
C THR A 90 13.16 -11.66 -15.66
N LYS A 91 14.30 -11.11 -15.23
CA LYS A 91 15.08 -10.13 -16.03
C LYS A 91 14.31 -8.88 -16.43
N ILE A 92 13.24 -8.56 -15.70
CA ILE A 92 12.51 -7.30 -15.84
C ILE A 92 13.22 -6.25 -14.97
N ARG A 93 13.41 -5.05 -15.50
CA ARG A 93 14.04 -3.95 -14.77
C ARG A 93 13.27 -3.63 -13.49
N PRO A 94 13.83 -3.82 -12.27
CA PRO A 94 13.10 -3.71 -11.01
C PRO A 94 12.51 -2.32 -10.76
N GLU A 95 13.13 -1.27 -11.28
CA GLU A 95 12.64 0.10 -11.11
C GLU A 95 11.24 0.31 -11.70
N ARG A 96 10.88 -0.45 -12.76
CA ARG A 96 9.55 -0.37 -13.39
C ARG A 96 8.46 -0.79 -12.40
N PRO A 97 8.41 -2.05 -11.92
CA PRO A 97 7.38 -2.50 -11.01
C PRO A 97 7.48 -1.87 -9.62
N LEU A 98 8.69 -1.56 -9.12
CA LEU A 98 8.85 -0.92 -7.81
C LEU A 98 8.35 0.52 -7.81
N GLY A 99 8.72 1.32 -8.81
CA GLY A 99 8.30 2.72 -8.89
C GLY A 99 6.79 2.86 -8.92
N ILE A 100 6.11 2.10 -9.78
CA ILE A 100 4.66 2.17 -9.86
C ILE A 100 3.95 1.52 -8.66
N ALA A 101 4.55 0.51 -8.02
CA ALA A 101 4.01 -0.09 -6.80
C ALA A 101 3.99 0.92 -5.64
N VAL A 102 5.05 1.73 -5.49
CA VAL A 102 5.10 2.81 -4.50
C VAL A 102 4.04 3.86 -4.80
N ILE A 103 3.92 4.31 -6.04
CA ILE A 103 2.89 5.29 -6.45
C ILE A 103 1.49 4.74 -6.15
N ALA A 104 1.23 3.48 -6.50
CA ALA A 104 -0.05 2.82 -6.27
C ALA A 104 -0.39 2.74 -4.78
N SER A 105 0.59 2.45 -3.92
CA SER A 105 0.41 2.47 -2.48
C SER A 105 0.03 3.87 -1.97
N GLN A 106 0.68 4.93 -2.43
CA GLN A 106 0.35 6.30 -2.02
C GLN A 106 -1.04 6.72 -2.50
N GLN A 107 -1.43 6.34 -3.71
CA GLN A 107 -2.78 6.58 -4.22
C GLN A 107 -3.84 5.80 -3.42
N ALA A 108 -3.54 4.58 -3.01
CA ALA A 108 -4.45 3.76 -2.22
C ALA A 108 -4.74 4.35 -0.83
N ILE A 109 -3.80 5.09 -0.22
CA ILE A 109 -4.03 5.79 1.05
C ILE A 109 -5.17 6.80 0.92
N THR A 110 -5.21 7.55 -0.17
CA THR A 110 -6.26 8.57 -0.39
C THR A 110 -7.61 7.95 -0.73
N ALA A 111 -7.64 6.71 -1.17
CA ALA A 111 -8.84 5.96 -1.48
C ALA A 111 -9.30 5.03 -0.33
N SER A 112 -8.46 4.79 0.68
CA SER A 112 -8.78 3.87 1.77
C SER A 112 -9.76 4.50 2.77
N PRO A 113 -10.86 3.80 3.13
CA PRO A 113 -11.85 4.30 4.07
C PRO A 113 -11.32 4.49 5.50
N ILE A 114 -10.25 3.78 5.84
CA ILE A 114 -9.64 3.78 7.18
C ILE A 114 -8.34 4.56 7.25
N SER A 115 -7.94 5.22 6.18
CA SER A 115 -6.73 6.05 6.20
C SER A 115 -6.95 7.35 6.96
N ALA A 116 -5.90 7.83 7.62
CA ALA A 116 -5.93 9.11 8.31
C ALA A 116 -6.31 10.28 7.38
N ALA A 117 -5.91 10.20 6.11
CA ALA A 117 -6.22 11.23 5.12
C ALA A 117 -7.72 11.30 4.81
N THR A 118 -8.36 10.15 4.57
CA THR A 118 -9.80 10.07 4.26
C THR A 118 -10.64 10.45 5.49
N VAL A 119 -10.25 10.00 6.68
CA VAL A 119 -10.92 10.36 7.93
C VAL A 119 -10.83 11.86 8.21
N ALA A 120 -9.67 12.46 8.01
CA ALA A 120 -9.49 13.90 8.15
C ALA A 120 -10.34 14.69 7.13
N LEU A 121 -10.37 14.25 5.87
CA LEU A 121 -11.19 14.87 4.83
C LEU A 121 -12.68 14.78 5.18
N LEU A 122 -13.16 13.63 5.61
CA LEU A 122 -14.56 13.43 6.03
C LEU A 122 -14.92 14.38 7.19
N SER A 123 -14.04 14.52 8.19
CA SER A 123 -14.24 15.44 9.30
C SER A 123 -14.32 16.90 8.85
N MET A 124 -13.49 17.32 7.89
CA MET A 124 -13.53 18.69 7.33
C MET A 124 -14.82 18.95 6.53
N LEU A 125 -15.40 17.91 5.94
CA LEU A 125 -16.60 17.99 5.12
C LEU A 125 -17.90 17.71 5.91
N SER A 126 -17.82 17.45 7.21
CA SER A 126 -18.98 17.09 8.06
C SER A 126 -20.14 18.10 8.03
N GLY A 127 -19.86 19.37 7.73
CA GLY A 127 -20.89 20.43 7.57
C GLY A 127 -21.62 20.43 6.22
N HIS A 128 -21.26 19.56 5.27
CA HIS A 128 -21.73 19.59 3.88
C HIS A 128 -22.61 18.40 3.51
N ASN A 129 -23.04 17.57 4.47
CA ASN A 129 -23.82 16.34 4.24
C ASN A 129 -23.13 15.35 3.27
N ILE A 130 -21.80 15.28 3.31
CA ILE A 130 -20.99 14.37 2.50
C ILE A 130 -20.68 13.15 3.36
N SER A 131 -21.04 11.97 2.86
CA SER A 131 -20.75 10.69 3.50
C SER A 131 -19.38 10.14 3.09
N LEU A 132 -18.87 9.18 3.86
CA LEU A 132 -17.67 8.43 3.50
C LEU A 132 -17.84 7.75 2.14
N MET A 133 -19.04 7.23 1.85
CA MET A 133 -19.33 6.55 0.58
C MET A 133 -19.19 7.50 -0.61
N ASP A 134 -19.63 8.76 -0.48
CA ASP A 134 -19.50 9.75 -1.56
C ASP A 134 -18.03 10.03 -1.90
N ILE A 135 -17.18 10.11 -0.87
CA ILE A 135 -15.73 10.28 -1.06
C ILE A 135 -15.15 9.06 -1.75
N LEU A 136 -15.50 7.84 -1.33
CA LEU A 136 -14.96 6.61 -1.91
C LEU A 136 -15.42 6.37 -3.33
N MET A 137 -16.66 6.71 -3.68
CA MET A 137 -17.18 6.59 -5.05
C MET A 137 -16.41 7.44 -6.06
N ILE A 138 -15.77 8.50 -5.61
CA ILE A 138 -14.91 9.35 -6.46
C ILE A 138 -13.46 8.92 -6.37
N SER A 139 -12.93 8.77 -5.16
CA SER A 139 -11.50 8.53 -4.94
C SER A 139 -11.03 7.18 -5.46
N VAL A 140 -11.82 6.11 -5.26
CA VAL A 140 -11.42 4.76 -5.68
C VAL A 140 -11.26 4.64 -7.20
N PRO A 141 -12.26 5.01 -8.03
CA PRO A 141 -12.10 4.89 -9.48
C PRO A 141 -11.02 5.83 -10.02
N CYS A 142 -10.93 7.07 -9.52
CA CYS A 142 -9.93 8.03 -9.98
C CYS A 142 -8.50 7.55 -9.70
N THR A 143 -8.24 7.05 -8.49
CA THR A 143 -6.92 6.55 -8.12
C THR A 143 -6.57 5.25 -8.84
N LEU A 144 -7.52 4.34 -9.04
CA LEU A 144 -7.32 3.11 -9.82
C LEU A 144 -6.98 3.42 -11.28
N ILE A 145 -7.70 4.33 -11.92
CA ILE A 145 -7.40 4.76 -13.29
C ILE A 145 -5.99 5.37 -13.34
N GLY A 146 -5.66 6.25 -12.41
CA GLY A 146 -4.32 6.85 -12.32
C GLY A 146 -3.22 5.81 -12.17
N VAL A 147 -3.43 4.81 -11.31
CA VAL A 147 -2.48 3.70 -11.11
C VAL A 147 -2.33 2.85 -12.37
N LEU A 148 -3.43 2.52 -13.05
CA LEU A 148 -3.38 1.72 -14.28
C LEU A 148 -2.66 2.48 -15.41
N VAL A 149 -2.99 3.75 -15.61
CA VAL A 149 -2.28 4.59 -16.59
C VAL A 149 -0.80 4.67 -16.27
N GLY A 150 -0.43 4.93 -15.01
CA GLY A 150 0.95 4.93 -14.55
C GLY A 150 1.66 3.59 -14.78
N ALA A 151 0.96 2.47 -14.56
CA ALA A 151 1.50 1.13 -14.82
C ALA A 151 1.79 0.91 -16.30
N PHE A 152 0.89 1.31 -17.19
CA PHE A 152 1.12 1.23 -18.64
C PHE A 152 2.29 2.13 -19.08
N CYS A 153 2.38 3.35 -18.57
CA CYS A 153 3.51 4.24 -18.85
C CYS A 153 4.84 3.63 -18.37
N SER A 154 4.83 2.94 -17.23
CA SER A 154 6.03 2.35 -16.64
C SER A 154 6.56 1.11 -17.39
N LEU A 155 5.75 0.48 -18.25
CA LEU A 155 6.17 -0.69 -19.04
C LEU A 155 7.39 -0.41 -19.92
N HIS A 156 7.53 0.80 -20.43
CA HIS A 156 8.55 1.19 -21.39
C HIS A 156 9.65 2.10 -20.80
N VAL A 157 9.67 2.26 -19.47
CA VAL A 157 10.67 3.11 -18.81
C VAL A 157 12.02 2.40 -18.72
N GLY A 158 13.07 3.06 -19.23
CA GLY A 158 14.44 2.59 -19.17
C GLY A 158 14.75 1.46 -20.18
N LYS A 159 16.03 1.08 -20.27
CA LYS A 159 16.52 0.00 -21.12
C LYS A 159 16.14 -1.37 -20.53
N GLU A 160 16.11 -2.41 -21.37
CA GLU A 160 15.99 -3.77 -20.88
C GLU A 160 17.18 -4.13 -20.00
N LEU A 161 16.93 -4.94 -18.96
CA LEU A 161 17.95 -5.28 -17.97
C LEU A 161 19.12 -6.06 -18.58
N ALA A 162 18.86 -6.88 -19.61
CA ALA A 162 19.86 -7.63 -20.33
C ALA A 162 20.81 -6.75 -21.16
N GLU A 163 20.43 -5.51 -21.48
CA GLU A 163 21.21 -4.55 -22.26
C GLU A 163 21.90 -3.49 -21.39
N ASP A 164 21.72 -3.54 -20.06
CA ASP A 164 22.28 -2.59 -19.12
C ASP A 164 23.71 -3.00 -18.71
N PRO A 165 24.76 -2.25 -19.10
CA PRO A 165 26.14 -2.59 -18.78
C PRO A 165 26.43 -2.67 -17.27
N GLU A 166 25.75 -1.83 -16.49
CA GLU A 166 25.93 -1.81 -15.03
C GLU A 166 25.33 -3.05 -14.38
N TYR A 167 24.17 -3.50 -14.85
CA TYR A 167 23.58 -4.75 -14.39
C TYR A 167 24.48 -5.94 -14.71
N LEU A 168 25.00 -6.03 -15.95
CA LEU A 168 25.89 -7.12 -16.37
C LEU A 168 27.17 -7.12 -15.53
N ARG A 169 27.72 -5.96 -15.20
CA ARG A 169 28.89 -5.84 -14.32
C ARG A 169 28.59 -6.35 -12.91
N ARG A 170 27.44 -6.00 -12.32
CA ARG A 170 27.07 -6.44 -10.97
C ARG A 170 26.77 -7.93 -10.90
N VAL A 171 26.17 -8.48 -11.94
CA VAL A 171 25.95 -9.94 -12.05
C VAL A 171 27.29 -10.66 -12.14
N ALA A 172 28.26 -10.15 -12.92
CA ALA A 172 29.59 -10.72 -13.02
C ALA A 172 30.38 -10.68 -11.70
N ASN A 173 30.09 -9.70 -10.85
CA ASN A 173 30.73 -9.54 -9.53
C ASN A 173 30.00 -10.29 -8.40
N GLU A 174 29.00 -11.13 -8.69
CA GLU A 174 28.19 -11.85 -7.70
C GLU A 174 27.52 -10.96 -6.63
N GLU A 175 27.30 -9.68 -6.96
CA GLU A 175 26.67 -8.73 -6.03
C GLU A 175 25.18 -9.01 -5.79
N PHE A 176 24.54 -9.83 -6.62
CA PHE A 176 23.15 -10.24 -6.49
C PHE A 176 23.01 -11.59 -5.79
N THR A 177 23.00 -11.58 -4.46
CA THR A 177 22.59 -12.75 -3.67
C THR A 177 21.10 -12.65 -3.37
N SER A 178 20.31 -13.53 -3.97
CA SER A 178 18.84 -13.59 -3.86
C SER A 178 18.30 -13.97 -2.47
N ASP A 179 19.17 -14.37 -1.53
CA ASP A 179 18.73 -14.88 -0.21
C ASP A 179 18.31 -13.81 0.81
N LYS A 180 18.49 -12.53 0.50
CA LYS A 180 18.27 -11.45 1.49
C LYS A 180 16.80 -11.05 1.73
N TYR A 181 15.88 -11.44 0.87
CA TYR A 181 14.53 -10.85 0.86
C TYR A 181 13.37 -11.84 1.04
N ARG A 182 13.67 -13.04 1.50
CA ARG A 182 12.63 -14.05 1.73
C ARG A 182 11.65 -13.61 2.82
N ALA A 183 10.35 -13.61 2.51
CA ALA A 183 9.31 -13.29 3.48
C ALA A 183 9.42 -14.18 4.73
N LYS A 184 9.34 -13.55 5.92
CA LYS A 184 9.35 -14.29 7.19
C LYS A 184 8.20 -15.31 7.21
N GLY A 185 8.46 -16.48 7.77
CA GLY A 185 7.44 -17.51 7.92
C GLY A 185 6.31 -17.06 8.84
N VAL A 186 5.06 -17.35 8.49
CA VAL A 186 3.92 -17.14 9.39
C VAL A 186 3.96 -18.24 10.45
N GLU A 187 4.17 -17.89 11.72
CA GLU A 187 4.26 -18.85 12.82
C GLU A 187 2.91 -19.51 13.11
N ASN A 188 1.83 -18.73 13.11
CA ASN A 188 0.48 -19.23 13.35
C ASN A 188 -0.48 -18.82 12.24
N HIS A 189 -0.70 -19.71 11.26
CA HIS A 189 -1.53 -19.43 10.09
C HIS A 189 -3.00 -19.13 10.44
N HIS A 190 -3.55 -19.78 11.45
CA HIS A 190 -4.93 -19.57 11.86
C HIS A 190 -5.14 -18.20 12.51
N ALA A 191 -4.22 -17.79 13.40
CA ALA A 191 -4.28 -16.49 14.02
C ALA A 191 -4.10 -15.36 12.98
N ALA A 192 -3.16 -15.52 12.06
CA ALA A 192 -2.93 -14.60 10.96
C ALA A 192 -4.17 -14.47 10.05
N LEU A 193 -4.78 -15.58 9.65
CA LEU A 193 -5.98 -15.56 8.81
C LEU A 193 -7.16 -14.91 9.53
N LEU A 194 -7.38 -15.26 10.79
CA LEU A 194 -8.47 -14.70 11.59
C LEU A 194 -8.30 -13.19 11.78
N SER A 195 -7.09 -12.72 12.04
CA SER A 195 -6.80 -11.29 12.20
C SER A 195 -7.08 -10.49 10.93
N VAL A 196 -6.72 -11.01 9.75
CA VAL A 196 -7.02 -10.39 8.46
C VAL A 196 -8.53 -10.35 8.21
N ILE A 197 -9.25 -11.44 8.49
CA ILE A 197 -10.71 -11.51 8.30
C ILE A 197 -11.40 -10.48 9.21
N ILE A 198 -11.04 -10.44 10.49
CA ILE A 198 -11.63 -9.48 11.46
C ILE A 198 -11.34 -8.05 11.00
N PHE A 199 -10.12 -7.77 10.57
CA PHE A 199 -9.72 -6.44 10.11
C PHE A 199 -10.51 -6.00 8.86
N ILE A 200 -10.67 -6.88 7.88
CA ILE A 200 -11.48 -6.62 6.67
C ILE A 200 -12.95 -6.44 7.05
N ALA A 201 -13.50 -7.28 7.93
CA ALA A 201 -14.88 -7.15 8.37
C ALA A 201 -15.14 -5.84 9.10
N ALA A 202 -14.21 -5.40 9.96
CA ALA A 202 -14.27 -4.11 10.64
C ALA A 202 -14.22 -2.95 9.62
N THR A 203 -13.34 -3.03 8.61
CA THR A 203 -13.26 -2.02 7.55
C THR A 203 -14.56 -1.92 6.75
N ILE A 204 -15.16 -3.05 6.39
CA ILE A 204 -16.47 -3.09 5.72
C ILE A 204 -17.55 -2.51 6.62
N GLY A 205 -17.54 -2.83 7.91
CA GLY A 205 -18.45 -2.25 8.90
C GLY A 205 -18.36 -0.72 8.96
N ILE A 206 -17.15 -0.16 8.97
CA ILE A 206 -16.93 1.29 8.94
C ILE A 206 -17.52 1.90 7.66
N VAL A 207 -17.32 1.28 6.50
CA VAL A 207 -17.84 1.78 5.21
C VAL A 207 -19.37 1.76 5.17
N LEU A 208 -19.99 0.71 5.74
CA LEU A 208 -21.47 0.53 5.67
C LEU A 208 -22.21 1.31 6.75
N PHE A 209 -21.63 1.50 7.94
CA PHE A 209 -22.29 2.07 9.12
C PHE A 209 -21.63 3.32 9.66
N GLY A 210 -20.48 3.75 9.12
CA GLY A 210 -19.72 4.91 9.57
C GLY A 210 -20.18 6.25 8.96
N SER A 211 -21.48 6.39 8.71
CA SER A 211 -22.11 7.63 8.21
C SER A 211 -22.62 8.49 9.35
#